data_f48ddf0bd1b1149761e826f805ec5697
#
_entry.id   f48ddf0bd1b1149761e826f805ec5697
#
_cell.length_a   1.000
_cell.length_b   1.000
_cell.length_c   1.000
_cell.angle_alpha   90.00
_cell.angle_beta   90.00
_cell.angle_gamma   90.00
#
_symmetry.space_group_name_H-M   'P 1'
#
loop_
_entity.id
_entity.type
_entity.pdbx_description
1 polymer ?
#
loop_
_entity_poly.entity_id
_entity_poly.type
_entity_poly.pdbx_seq_one_letter_code
_entity_poly.pdbx_strand_id
1 'polypeptide(L)'
;GALRYDGSDIIGNDNQLTPLWNVGLRWNLHREEFMKRWMWVDQFAVRGGFGYTGSIDKNALPFVVMTLGQSVIYDGQTVPTSFSYPNPNVKWQTKQDMNVGLDLSLFDYRLELGVNYYNNITRDVLDRKALPYSSGRSEVTENVADIYNSGWEIDLGVTLLKNKSFQWYAKANIA
;
A
#
# COMPACT_ATOMS: atom_id res chain seq x y z
N GLY A 1 2.12 -10.40 -14.39
CA GLY A 1 1.61 -10.72 -13.04
C GLY A 1 2.65 -11.47 -12.22
N ALA A 2 2.50 -11.43 -10.93
CA ALA A 2 3.33 -12.16 -9.98
C ALA A 2 2.42 -12.80 -8.92
N LEU A 3 2.83 -13.96 -8.43
CA LEU A 3 2.20 -14.66 -7.33
C LEU A 3 3.28 -15.08 -6.33
N ARG A 4 3.05 -14.82 -5.04
CA ARG A 4 3.95 -15.19 -3.95
C ARG A 4 3.12 -15.65 -2.76
N TYR A 5 3.63 -16.63 -2.03
CA TYR A 5 3.09 -17.02 -0.73
C TYR A 5 4.08 -16.61 0.34
N ASP A 6 3.64 -15.79 1.26
CA ASP A 6 4.43 -15.40 2.42
C ASP A 6 3.87 -16.06 3.67
N GLY A 7 4.77 -16.54 4.53
CA GLY A 7 4.45 -17.15 5.80
C GLY A 7 5.15 -16.45 6.95
N SER A 8 4.52 -16.46 8.12
CA SER A 8 5.12 -15.99 9.36
C SER A 8 4.62 -16.78 10.55
N ASP A 9 5.54 -17.17 11.41
CA ASP A 9 5.30 -17.84 12.69
C ASP A 9 4.87 -16.87 13.82
N ILE A 10 4.99 -15.56 13.57
CA ILE A 10 4.62 -14.50 14.52
C ILE A 10 3.11 -14.27 14.56
N ILE A 11 2.38 -14.78 13.56
CA ILE A 11 0.92 -14.63 13.47
C ILE A 11 0.22 -15.84 14.09
N GLY A 12 -0.97 -15.57 14.64
CA GLY A 12 -1.78 -16.61 15.27
C GLY A 12 -1.99 -17.85 14.40
N ASN A 13 -2.22 -18.98 15.03
CA ASN A 13 -2.09 -20.32 14.48
C ASN A 13 -2.84 -20.61 13.16
N ASP A 14 -3.90 -19.88 12.86
CA ASP A 14 -4.80 -20.17 11.74
C ASP A 14 -4.54 -19.34 10.47
N ASN A 15 -3.66 -18.33 10.52
CA ASN A 15 -3.46 -17.39 9.43
C ASN A 15 -1.98 -17.16 9.04
N GLN A 16 -1.17 -18.18 9.18
CA GLN A 16 0.28 -18.10 8.97
C GLN A 16 0.69 -17.83 7.51
N LEU A 17 -0.15 -18.22 6.54
CA LEU A 17 0.12 -18.11 5.12
C LEU A 17 -0.84 -17.11 4.46
N THR A 18 -0.29 -16.14 3.75
CA THR A 18 -1.08 -15.18 2.97
C THR A 18 -0.64 -15.20 1.50
N PRO A 19 -1.56 -15.45 0.56
CA PRO A 19 -1.26 -15.36 -0.86
C PRO A 19 -1.19 -13.87 -1.26
N LEU A 20 -0.06 -13.49 -1.86
CA LEU A 20 0.19 -12.17 -2.40
C LEU A 20 0.28 -12.27 -3.90
N TRP A 21 -0.46 -11.44 -4.61
CA TRP A 21 -0.46 -11.48 -6.06
C TRP A 21 -0.76 -10.13 -6.67
N ASN A 22 -0.27 -9.93 -7.87
CA ASN A 22 -0.61 -8.77 -8.66
C ASN A 22 -0.73 -9.13 -10.13
N VAL A 23 -1.58 -8.38 -10.82
CA VAL A 23 -1.74 -8.41 -12.25
C VAL A 23 -1.76 -6.97 -12.78
N GLY A 24 -1.04 -6.74 -13.87
CA GLY A 24 -1.05 -5.45 -14.55
C GLY A 24 -1.12 -5.66 -16.05
N LEU A 25 -1.89 -4.78 -16.69
CA LEU A 25 -2.06 -4.73 -18.13
C LEU A 25 -1.74 -3.31 -18.62
N ARG A 26 -1.12 -3.23 -19.79
CA ARG A 26 -0.93 -1.98 -20.52
C ARG A 26 -1.30 -2.20 -21.97
N TRP A 27 -2.23 -1.40 -22.46
CA TRP A 27 -2.62 -1.41 -23.86
C TRP A 27 -2.17 -0.11 -24.54
N ASN A 28 -1.30 -0.26 -25.51
CA ASN A 28 -0.76 0.86 -26.27
C ASN A 28 -1.64 1.09 -27.51
N LEU A 29 -2.72 1.81 -27.36
CA LEU A 29 -3.74 2.08 -28.39
C LEU A 29 -3.15 2.77 -29.61
N HIS A 30 -2.18 3.67 -29.45
CA HIS A 30 -1.52 4.38 -30.58
C HIS A 30 -0.84 3.44 -31.59
N ARG A 31 -0.58 2.17 -31.21
CA ARG A 31 0.03 1.18 -32.11
C ARG A 31 -1.00 0.41 -32.95
N GLU A 32 -2.28 0.55 -32.62
CA GLU A 32 -3.34 -0.16 -33.30
C GLU A 32 -3.64 0.48 -34.66
N GLU A 33 -4.11 -0.34 -35.63
CA GLU A 33 -4.33 0.11 -37.00
C GLU A 33 -5.39 1.21 -37.11
N PHE A 34 -6.42 1.18 -36.30
CA PHE A 34 -7.46 2.19 -36.27
C PHE A 34 -6.97 3.56 -35.80
N MET A 35 -5.90 3.60 -34.99
CA MET A 35 -5.28 4.84 -34.49
C MET A 35 -4.26 5.46 -35.46
N LYS A 36 -3.75 4.71 -36.41
CA LYS A 36 -2.77 5.21 -37.40
C LYS A 36 -3.28 6.38 -38.25
N ARG A 37 -4.59 6.57 -38.33
CA ARG A 37 -5.21 7.74 -39.00
C ARG A 37 -5.01 9.06 -38.23
N TRP A 38 -4.74 8.98 -36.92
CA TRP A 38 -4.64 10.15 -36.04
C TRP A 38 -3.15 10.50 -35.85
N MET A 39 -2.57 11.09 -36.91
CA MET A 39 -1.13 11.41 -36.94
C MET A 39 -0.68 12.42 -35.88
N TRP A 40 -1.61 13.09 -35.20
CA TRP A 40 -1.35 14.02 -34.13
C TRP A 40 -1.28 13.37 -32.73
N VAL A 41 -1.53 12.05 -32.64
CA VAL A 41 -1.44 11.27 -31.41
C VAL A 41 -0.10 10.53 -31.41
N ASP A 42 0.83 10.95 -30.60
CA ASP A 42 2.15 10.33 -30.48
C ASP A 42 2.11 9.12 -29.56
N GLN A 43 1.36 9.24 -28.45
CA GLN A 43 1.17 8.17 -27.49
C GLN A 43 -0.25 8.20 -26.96
N PHE A 44 -0.86 7.02 -26.95
CA PHE A 44 -2.12 6.77 -26.25
C PHE A 44 -2.06 5.38 -25.67
N ALA A 45 -2.00 5.31 -24.34
CA ALA A 45 -1.95 4.05 -23.60
C ALA A 45 -2.91 4.05 -22.43
N VAL A 46 -3.56 2.93 -22.22
CA VAL A 46 -4.35 2.64 -21.04
C VAL A 46 -3.64 1.58 -20.23
N ARG A 47 -3.56 1.78 -18.93
CA ARG A 47 -2.95 0.84 -17.99
C ARG A 47 -3.92 0.52 -16.88
N GLY A 48 -3.87 -0.71 -16.40
CA GLY A 48 -4.63 -1.16 -15.25
C GLY A 48 -3.81 -2.11 -14.42
N GLY A 49 -3.90 -1.98 -13.12
CA GLY A 49 -3.24 -2.85 -12.17
C GLY A 49 -4.18 -3.20 -11.02
N PHE A 50 -4.10 -4.43 -10.59
CA PHE A 50 -4.82 -4.91 -9.43
C PHE A 50 -3.98 -5.93 -8.67
N GLY A 51 -3.97 -5.86 -7.35
CA GLY A 51 -3.19 -6.79 -6.56
C GLY A 51 -3.52 -6.75 -5.08
N TYR A 52 -3.01 -7.77 -4.40
CA TYR A 52 -3.03 -7.90 -2.96
C TYR A 52 -1.62 -7.99 -2.43
N THR A 53 -1.33 -7.18 -1.42
CA THR A 53 -0.10 -7.25 -0.63
C THR A 53 -0.46 -7.46 0.83
N GLY A 54 0.43 -8.09 1.59
CA GLY A 54 0.26 -8.31 3.01
C GLY A 54 1.40 -7.71 3.80
N SER A 55 1.11 -7.26 5.00
CA SER A 55 2.11 -6.85 5.98
C SER A 55 1.74 -7.37 7.37
N ILE A 56 2.74 -7.54 8.20
CA ILE A 56 2.57 -7.90 9.61
C ILE A 56 3.30 -6.90 10.49
N ASP A 57 2.76 -6.63 11.65
CA ASP A 57 3.50 -5.95 12.70
C ASP A 57 4.34 -6.98 13.47
N LYS A 58 5.66 -6.88 13.35
CA LYS A 58 6.60 -7.76 14.04
C LYS A 58 6.60 -7.60 15.56
N ASN A 59 5.93 -6.57 16.07
CA ASN A 59 5.77 -6.34 17.51
C ASN A 59 4.53 -7.01 18.09
N ALA A 60 3.61 -7.46 17.25
CA ALA A 60 2.43 -8.21 17.67
C ALA A 60 2.79 -9.68 17.88
N LEU A 61 3.36 -10.01 19.03
CA LEU A 61 3.78 -11.36 19.34
C LEU A 61 2.62 -12.23 19.83
N PRO A 62 2.51 -13.50 19.40
CA PRO A 62 1.44 -14.42 19.82
C PRO A 62 1.68 -15.04 21.20
N PHE A 63 2.80 -14.73 21.86
CA PHE A 63 3.20 -15.28 23.15
C PHE A 63 3.44 -14.18 24.18
N VAL A 64 3.38 -14.54 25.45
CA VAL A 64 3.68 -13.63 26.56
C VAL A 64 5.16 -13.28 26.55
N VAL A 65 5.48 -11.99 26.53
CA VAL A 65 6.84 -11.49 26.75
C VAL A 65 6.90 -10.86 28.13
N MET A 66 7.84 -11.32 28.93
CA MET A 66 8.11 -10.75 30.26
C MET A 66 9.36 -9.89 30.17
N THR A 67 9.27 -8.66 30.67
CA THR A 67 10.45 -7.82 30.84
C THR A 67 10.92 -7.92 32.27
N LEU A 68 12.14 -8.37 32.48
CA LEU A 68 12.75 -8.43 33.80
C LEU A 68 13.38 -7.05 34.11
N GLY A 69 12.95 -6.47 35.22
CA GLY A 69 13.52 -5.22 35.71
C GLY A 69 14.80 -5.45 36.50
N GLN A 70 15.87 -4.76 36.13
CA GLN A 70 17.14 -4.88 36.82
C GLN A 70 17.10 -4.33 38.29
N SER A 71 16.06 -3.54 38.61
CA SER A 71 15.97 -2.83 39.90
C SER A 71 14.94 -3.41 40.87
N VAL A 72 14.13 -4.34 40.44
CA VAL A 72 13.07 -4.92 41.28
C VAL A 72 13.49 -6.32 41.69
N ILE A 73 13.93 -6.42 42.94
CA ILE A 73 14.35 -7.67 43.58
C ILE A 73 13.36 -8.00 44.69
N TYR A 74 12.78 -9.18 44.64
CA TYR A 74 11.98 -9.73 45.71
C TYR A 74 12.62 -11.01 46.21
N ASP A 75 12.92 -11.04 47.52
CA ASP A 75 13.60 -12.18 48.17
C ASP A 75 14.88 -12.63 47.44
N GLY A 76 15.72 -11.63 47.00
CA GLY A 76 16.96 -11.89 46.28
C GLY A 76 16.85 -12.31 44.83
N GLN A 77 15.62 -12.36 44.28
CA GLN A 77 15.34 -12.74 42.87
C GLN A 77 14.84 -11.57 42.06
N THR A 78 15.26 -11.50 40.80
CA THR A 78 14.75 -10.52 39.83
C THR A 78 13.30 -10.88 39.46
N VAL A 79 12.38 -9.94 39.63
CA VAL A 79 10.98 -10.12 39.27
C VAL A 79 10.62 -9.39 37.97
N PRO A 80 9.66 -9.90 37.22
CA PRO A 80 9.17 -9.23 36.04
C PRO A 80 8.54 -7.87 36.38
N THR A 81 8.89 -6.84 35.62
CA THR A 81 8.33 -5.48 35.78
C THR A 81 7.18 -5.19 34.85
N SER A 82 7.10 -5.92 33.76
CA SER A 82 5.97 -5.82 32.82
C SER A 82 5.72 -7.12 32.08
N PHE A 83 4.49 -7.29 31.64
CA PHE A 83 4.05 -8.41 30.84
C PHE A 83 3.41 -7.88 29.54
N SER A 84 3.84 -8.38 28.40
CA SER A 84 3.12 -8.22 27.17
C SER A 84 2.19 -9.42 26.97
N TYR A 85 0.90 -9.17 26.84
CA TYR A 85 -0.08 -10.23 26.66
C TYR A 85 -0.21 -10.57 25.17
N PRO A 86 -0.24 -11.88 24.84
CA PRO A 86 -0.41 -12.30 23.46
C PRO A 86 -1.82 -12.04 22.96
N ASN A 87 -1.94 -11.77 21.69
CA ASN A 87 -3.20 -11.91 20.98
C ASN A 87 -3.06 -13.02 19.92
N PRO A 88 -3.57 -14.23 20.19
CA PRO A 88 -3.47 -15.35 19.26
C PRO A 88 -4.34 -15.15 17.99
N ASN A 89 -5.23 -14.15 18.01
CA ASN A 89 -6.16 -13.87 16.91
C ASN A 89 -5.65 -12.81 15.92
N VAL A 90 -4.40 -12.36 16.08
CA VAL A 90 -3.78 -11.41 15.14
C VAL A 90 -3.73 -12.00 13.74
N LYS A 91 -4.22 -11.23 12.77
CA LYS A 91 -4.21 -11.55 11.34
C LYS A 91 -3.25 -10.66 10.57
N TRP A 92 -2.89 -11.07 9.37
CA TRP A 92 -2.21 -10.22 8.41
C TRP A 92 -3.05 -9.00 8.10
N GLN A 93 -2.40 -7.85 8.05
CA GLN A 93 -2.95 -6.70 7.35
C GLN A 93 -2.87 -6.99 5.85
N THR A 94 -3.99 -6.91 5.17
CA THR A 94 -4.04 -7.09 3.73
C THR A 94 -4.33 -5.76 3.06
N LYS A 95 -3.53 -5.43 2.04
CA LYS A 95 -3.74 -4.25 1.21
C LYS A 95 -4.11 -4.66 -0.19
N GLN A 96 -5.29 -4.24 -0.61
CA GLN A 96 -5.76 -4.31 -1.98
C GLN A 96 -5.40 -3.01 -2.69
N ASP A 97 -4.65 -3.10 -3.76
CA ASP A 97 -4.30 -1.96 -4.61
C ASP A 97 -4.96 -2.10 -5.97
N MET A 98 -5.74 -1.11 -6.38
CA MET A 98 -6.31 -0.99 -7.71
C MET A 98 -5.89 0.35 -8.31
N ASN A 99 -5.37 0.32 -9.52
CA ASN A 99 -5.06 1.52 -10.27
C ASN A 99 -5.48 1.38 -11.73
N VAL A 100 -5.99 2.47 -12.29
CA VAL A 100 -6.30 2.60 -13.71
C VAL A 100 -5.74 3.94 -14.18
N GLY A 101 -4.95 3.91 -15.25
CA GLY A 101 -4.30 5.09 -15.77
C GLY A 101 -4.44 5.21 -17.28
N LEU A 102 -4.40 6.45 -17.73
CA LEU A 102 -4.40 6.85 -19.13
C LEU A 102 -3.21 7.77 -19.36
N ASP A 103 -2.41 7.47 -20.36
CA ASP A 103 -1.27 8.27 -20.81
C ASP A 103 -1.55 8.74 -22.23
N LEU A 104 -1.59 10.04 -22.47
CA LEU A 104 -1.84 10.66 -23.77
C LEU A 104 -0.75 11.68 -24.09
N SER A 105 -0.13 11.57 -25.26
CA SER A 105 0.81 12.57 -25.76
C SER A 105 0.44 12.97 -27.18
N LEU A 106 0.43 14.25 -27.46
CA LEU A 106 -0.09 14.83 -28.70
C LEU A 106 0.90 15.87 -29.26
N PHE A 107 0.85 16.03 -30.59
CA PHE A 107 1.54 17.11 -31.33
C PHE A 107 3.06 17.09 -31.14
N ASP A 108 3.73 15.98 -31.47
CA ASP A 108 5.16 15.76 -31.27
C ASP A 108 5.57 15.96 -29.80
N TYR A 109 4.80 15.34 -28.86
CA TYR A 109 5.00 15.43 -27.41
C TYR A 109 4.97 16.87 -26.88
N ARG A 110 4.17 17.74 -27.52
CA ARG A 110 3.96 19.09 -27.01
C ARG A 110 2.92 19.17 -25.91
N LEU A 111 1.95 18.29 -25.96
CA LEU A 111 0.93 18.14 -24.91
C LEU A 111 1.01 16.74 -24.35
N GLU A 112 1.22 16.63 -23.07
CA GLU A 112 1.26 15.37 -22.31
C GLU A 112 0.18 15.41 -21.23
N LEU A 113 -0.67 14.41 -21.20
CA LEU A 113 -1.74 14.25 -20.22
C LEU A 113 -1.64 12.85 -19.61
N GLY A 114 -1.48 12.81 -18.30
CA GLY A 114 -1.61 11.61 -17.49
C GLY A 114 -2.83 11.71 -16.60
N VAL A 115 -3.66 10.70 -16.57
CA VAL A 115 -4.78 10.60 -15.64
C VAL A 115 -4.71 9.25 -14.95
N ASN A 116 -4.70 9.26 -13.63
CA ASN A 116 -4.72 8.07 -12.80
C ASN A 116 -5.92 8.09 -11.87
N TYR A 117 -6.56 6.97 -11.72
CA TYR A 117 -7.46 6.66 -10.62
C TYR A 117 -6.87 5.54 -9.79
N TYR A 118 -6.85 5.72 -8.47
CA TYR A 118 -6.44 4.68 -7.55
C TYR A 118 -7.52 4.43 -6.50
N ASN A 119 -7.58 3.17 -6.05
CA ASN A 119 -8.44 2.75 -4.95
C ASN A 119 -7.69 1.68 -4.15
N ASN A 120 -7.25 2.06 -2.96
CA ASN A 120 -6.47 1.24 -2.06
C ASN A 120 -7.27 0.97 -0.80
N ILE A 121 -7.42 -0.30 -0.46
CA ILE A 121 -8.14 -0.75 0.73
C ILE A 121 -7.17 -1.54 1.58
N THR A 122 -6.89 -1.06 2.78
CA THR A 122 -6.11 -1.82 3.77
C THR A 122 -7.07 -2.35 4.81
N ARG A 123 -7.14 -3.67 4.93
CA ARG A 123 -8.01 -4.38 5.87
C ARG A 123 -7.22 -4.96 7.02
N ASP A 124 -7.93 -5.21 8.11
CA ASP A 124 -7.36 -5.83 9.31
C ASP A 124 -6.17 -5.05 9.88
N VAL A 125 -6.24 -3.71 9.84
CA VAL A 125 -5.18 -2.84 10.36
C VAL A 125 -5.03 -3.06 11.85
N LEU A 126 -3.80 -3.33 12.28
CA LEU A 126 -3.45 -3.50 13.68
C LEU A 126 -3.33 -2.15 14.37
N ASP A 127 -4.05 -2.00 15.47
CA ASP A 127 -3.93 -0.85 16.35
C ASP A 127 -4.15 -1.27 17.83
N ARG A 128 -3.88 -0.36 18.73
CA ARG A 128 -4.05 -0.55 20.17
C ARG A 128 -5.46 -0.21 20.58
N LYS A 129 -6.17 -1.19 21.11
CA LYS A 129 -7.50 -1.04 21.67
C LYS A 129 -7.39 -0.89 23.18
N ALA A 130 -7.93 0.21 23.71
CA ALA A 130 -8.02 0.41 25.15
C ALA A 130 -8.96 -0.60 25.79
N LEU A 131 -8.56 -1.17 26.91
CA LEU A 131 -9.33 -2.12 27.67
C LEU A 131 -9.82 -1.51 29.00
N PRO A 132 -10.96 -1.98 29.54
CA PRO A 132 -11.39 -1.61 30.90
C PRO A 132 -10.33 -1.98 31.93
N TYR A 133 -10.13 -1.14 32.92
CA TYR A 133 -9.18 -1.40 34.04
C TYR A 133 -9.45 -2.71 34.76
N SER A 134 -10.69 -3.17 34.79
CA SER A 134 -11.08 -4.46 35.35
C SER A 134 -10.47 -5.68 34.68
N SER A 135 -9.95 -5.53 33.45
CA SER A 135 -9.25 -6.58 32.73
C SER A 135 -7.80 -6.80 33.20
N GLY A 136 -7.29 -5.93 34.08
CA GLY A 136 -5.88 -5.93 34.51
C GLY A 136 -4.88 -5.47 33.45
N ARG A 137 -5.39 -4.89 32.36
CA ARG A 137 -4.58 -4.36 31.23
C ARG A 137 -5.14 -3.02 30.79
N SER A 138 -4.28 -2.18 30.26
CA SER A 138 -4.70 -0.89 29.69
C SER A 138 -5.07 -1.00 28.21
N GLU A 139 -4.40 -1.89 27.46
CA GLU A 139 -4.53 -2.00 26.01
C GLU A 139 -4.21 -3.40 25.49
N VAL A 140 -4.68 -3.71 24.31
CA VAL A 140 -4.33 -4.91 23.53
C VAL A 140 -4.18 -4.51 22.06
N THR A 141 -3.21 -5.11 21.37
CA THR A 141 -3.08 -4.97 19.92
C THR A 141 -4.04 -5.93 19.22
N GLU A 142 -4.92 -5.40 18.39
CA GLU A 142 -5.98 -6.14 17.70
C GLU A 142 -6.15 -5.58 16.27
N ASN A 143 -6.69 -6.39 15.36
CA ASN A 143 -7.11 -5.89 14.05
C ASN A 143 -8.45 -5.15 14.22
N VAL A 144 -8.41 -3.81 14.17
CA VAL A 144 -9.55 -2.97 14.61
C VAL A 144 -10.15 -2.10 13.52
N ALA A 145 -9.45 -1.92 12.39
CA ALA A 145 -9.86 -0.94 11.40
C ALA A 145 -9.61 -1.38 9.95
N ASP A 146 -10.39 -0.78 9.07
CA ASP A 146 -10.13 -0.79 7.63
C ASP A 146 -9.86 0.64 7.18
N ILE A 147 -8.87 0.82 6.31
CA ILE A 147 -8.50 2.12 5.74
C ILE A 147 -8.81 2.09 4.25
N TYR A 148 -9.61 3.08 3.82
CA TYR A 148 -9.98 3.29 2.43
C TYR A 148 -9.30 4.55 1.92
N ASN A 149 -8.57 4.43 0.82
CA ASN A 149 -7.90 5.57 0.18
C ASN A 149 -8.13 5.50 -1.32
N SER A 150 -8.84 6.46 -1.87
CA SER A 150 -9.12 6.55 -3.31
C SER A 150 -9.01 7.98 -3.79
N GLY A 151 -8.56 8.17 -5.02
CA GLY A 151 -8.41 9.49 -5.58
C GLY A 151 -8.08 9.48 -7.06
N TRP A 152 -7.99 10.70 -7.58
CA TRP A 152 -7.58 10.97 -8.94
C TRP A 152 -6.29 11.77 -8.93
N GLU A 153 -5.39 11.42 -9.83
CA GLU A 153 -4.17 12.17 -10.09
C GLU A 153 -4.18 12.57 -11.56
N ILE A 154 -3.98 13.85 -11.82
CA ILE A 154 -3.93 14.40 -13.17
C ILE A 154 -2.61 15.13 -13.34
N ASP A 155 -1.85 14.71 -14.33
CA ASP A 155 -0.61 15.35 -14.76
C ASP A 155 -0.81 15.99 -16.13
N LEU A 156 -0.47 17.25 -16.26
CA LEU A 156 -0.52 18.00 -17.51
C LEU A 156 0.86 18.61 -17.79
N GLY A 157 1.44 18.26 -18.93
CA GLY A 157 2.68 18.81 -19.44
C GLY A 157 2.44 19.53 -20.77
N VAL A 158 2.98 20.72 -20.93
CA VAL A 158 2.85 21.50 -22.17
C VAL A 158 4.20 22.09 -22.57
N THR A 159 4.64 21.80 -23.78
CA THR A 159 5.78 22.46 -24.41
C THR A 159 5.30 23.64 -25.23
N LEU A 160 5.39 24.84 -24.66
CA LEU A 160 4.90 26.08 -25.27
C LEU A 160 5.77 26.53 -26.44
N LEU A 161 7.08 26.47 -26.26
CA LEU A 161 8.05 26.86 -27.28
C LEU A 161 9.12 25.76 -27.38
N LYS A 162 9.40 25.37 -28.62
CA LYS A 162 10.48 24.43 -28.92
C LYS A 162 11.21 24.93 -30.17
N ASN A 163 12.43 25.39 -29.97
CA ASN A 163 13.32 25.81 -31.07
C ASN A 163 14.70 25.14 -30.88
N LYS A 164 15.61 25.21 -31.85
CA LYS A 164 16.93 24.58 -31.80
C LYS A 164 17.78 24.95 -30.58
N SER A 165 17.58 26.17 -30.05
CA SER A 165 18.38 26.72 -28.95
C SER A 165 17.58 26.98 -27.69
N PHE A 166 16.26 26.80 -27.69
CA PHE A 166 15.40 27.16 -26.58
C PHE A 166 14.16 26.28 -26.54
N GLN A 167 13.83 25.78 -25.36
CA GLN A 167 12.60 25.04 -25.09
C GLN A 167 11.96 25.57 -23.81
N TRP A 168 10.66 25.88 -23.86
CA TRP A 168 9.88 26.24 -22.71
C TRP A 168 8.81 25.18 -22.45
N TYR A 169 8.94 24.54 -21.32
CA TYR A 169 8.05 23.48 -20.85
C TYR A 169 7.38 23.89 -19.54
N ALA A 170 6.08 23.68 -19.43
CA ALA A 170 5.30 23.89 -18.21
C ALA A 170 4.65 22.58 -17.81
N LYS A 171 4.68 22.28 -16.51
CA LYS A 171 4.01 21.11 -15.94
C LYS A 171 3.12 21.51 -14.79
N ALA A 172 1.91 20.94 -14.72
CA ALA A 172 0.98 21.05 -13.60
C ALA A 172 0.53 19.66 -13.20
N ASN A 173 0.33 19.45 -11.92
CA ASN A 173 -0.26 18.22 -11.38
C ASN A 173 -1.28 18.56 -10.29
N ILE A 174 -2.29 17.73 -10.18
CA ILE A 174 -3.33 17.78 -9.16
C ILE A 174 -3.61 16.36 -8.67
N ALA A 175 -3.79 16.21 -7.35
CA ALA A 175 -4.12 14.96 -6.69
C ALA A 175 -5.16 15.18 -5.59
#